data_6432ede0afde39b0db342ccd92399db8
#
_entry.id   6432ede0afde39b0db342ccd92399db8
#
_cell.length_a   1.000
_cell.length_b   1.000
_cell.length_c   1.000
_cell.angle_alpha   90.00
_cell.angle_beta   90.00
_cell.angle_gamma   90.00
#
_symmetry.space_group_name_H-M   'P 1'
#
loop_
_entity.id
_entity.type
_entity.pdbx_description
1 polymer ?
#
loop_
_entity_poly.entity_id
_entity_poly.type
_entity_poly.pdbx_seq_one_letter_code
_entity_poly.pdbx_strand_id
1 'polypeptide(L)'
;IATKRYELPPAGIPLIHVDIVPEEFGRTTAFALGLWGDARATIEDLGGELGPAETVERRTYLTEIGELRARWYAQARERYESAERPIHMARIMHELNGAMPPDGILVADGGFAAHWAGLFYDTKCCGRTFVADRGFASIGYGLPGSLGAQLAAPGVPVVGLTGDGGFNMMLGELETARRIGLPLTVIVVNNAASGYVKALQHAMFGGKYQSSDLVEINYAGVAEALGCRGVRIDDPADLGAVLRDALRPNGRTTPLVIDVVVTRDPARMLPAADNRTLTVAPGDRPV
;
A
#
# COMPACT_ATOMS: atom_id res chain seq x y z
N ILE A 1 3.99 -11.75 11.21
CA ILE A 1 3.58 -11.68 9.80
C ILE A 1 4.71 -12.22 8.92
N ALA A 2 5.92 -11.68 9.00
CA ALA A 2 7.05 -12.08 8.16
C ALA A 2 7.42 -13.56 8.30
N THR A 3 7.19 -14.15 9.45
CA THR A 3 7.53 -15.54 9.75
C THR A 3 6.35 -16.52 9.60
N LYS A 4 5.22 -16.07 9.09
CA LYS A 4 4.01 -16.90 8.95
C LYS A 4 3.73 -17.74 10.20
N ARG A 5 3.52 -17.08 11.35
CA ARG A 5 3.36 -17.71 12.69
C ARG A 5 4.55 -18.57 13.13
N TYR A 6 5.77 -18.14 12.76
CA TYR A 6 7.01 -18.85 13.05
C TYR A 6 7.18 -20.19 12.31
N GLU A 7 6.43 -20.42 11.24
CA GLU A 7 6.62 -21.56 10.33
C GLU A 7 7.75 -21.31 9.31
N LEU A 8 8.18 -20.07 9.16
CA LEU A 8 9.28 -19.67 8.27
C LEU A 8 10.45 -19.10 9.09
N PRO A 9 11.70 -19.44 8.75
CA PRO A 9 12.11 -20.47 7.78
C PRO A 9 11.73 -21.88 8.24
N PRO A 10 11.56 -22.85 7.30
CA PRO A 10 11.30 -24.25 7.66
C PRO A 10 12.41 -24.82 8.52
N ALA A 11 12.06 -25.77 9.39
CA ALA A 11 13.03 -26.46 10.22
C ALA A 11 14.14 -27.14 9.37
N GLY A 12 15.40 -27.02 9.83
CA GLY A 12 16.55 -27.62 9.14
C GLY A 12 17.23 -26.73 8.10
N ILE A 13 16.69 -25.55 7.79
CA ILE A 13 17.40 -24.58 6.96
C ILE A 13 18.41 -23.81 7.83
N PRO A 14 19.70 -23.76 7.44
CA PRO A 14 20.68 -22.94 8.13
C PRO A 14 20.28 -21.46 8.09
N LEU A 15 20.09 -20.85 9.27
CA LEU A 15 19.74 -19.45 9.41
C LEU A 15 20.94 -18.64 9.85
N ILE A 16 21.22 -17.55 9.13
CA ILE A 16 22.16 -16.52 9.59
C ILE A 16 21.31 -15.38 10.17
N HIS A 17 21.50 -15.09 11.45
CA HIS A 17 20.78 -14.03 12.16
C HIS A 17 21.68 -12.81 12.32
N VAL A 18 21.25 -11.67 11.79
CA VAL A 18 21.94 -10.38 11.93
C VAL A 18 21.09 -9.48 12.80
N ASP A 19 21.63 -9.02 13.92
CA ASP A 19 20.94 -8.07 14.80
C ASP A 19 21.93 -7.20 15.57
N ILE A 20 21.54 -5.98 15.91
CA ILE A 20 22.30 -5.09 16.80
C ILE A 20 22.01 -5.35 18.29
N VAL A 21 20.93 -6.07 18.59
CA VAL A 21 20.47 -6.40 19.93
C VAL A 21 20.79 -7.87 20.22
N PRO A 22 21.79 -8.17 21.05
CA PRO A 22 22.24 -9.54 21.29
C PRO A 22 21.16 -10.45 21.88
N GLU A 23 20.20 -9.90 22.62
CA GLU A 23 19.09 -10.62 23.24
C GLU A 23 18.05 -11.14 22.23
N GLU A 24 18.07 -10.64 20.99
CA GLU A 24 17.19 -11.11 19.93
C GLU A 24 17.69 -12.41 19.28
N PHE A 25 18.99 -12.74 19.42
CA PHE A 25 19.54 -13.97 18.83
C PHE A 25 18.86 -15.23 19.38
N GLY A 26 18.29 -16.01 18.48
CA GLY A 26 17.65 -17.27 18.81
C GLY A 26 16.33 -17.18 19.58
N ARG A 27 15.79 -15.97 19.76
CA ARG A 27 14.57 -15.72 20.53
C ARG A 27 13.35 -16.49 20.02
N THR A 28 13.22 -16.63 18.71
CA THR A 28 12.08 -17.29 18.09
C THR A 28 12.46 -18.47 17.21
N THR A 29 13.65 -18.49 16.65
CA THR A 29 14.11 -19.52 15.71
C THR A 29 15.59 -19.81 15.96
N ALA A 30 15.96 -21.09 15.99
CA ALA A 30 17.36 -21.48 16.08
C ALA A 30 18.15 -20.96 14.87
N PHE A 31 19.38 -20.55 15.09
CA PHE A 31 20.28 -20.04 14.05
C PHE A 31 21.59 -20.83 14.00
N ALA A 32 22.17 -20.93 12.81
CA ALA A 32 23.46 -21.56 12.59
C ALA A 32 24.64 -20.60 12.85
N LEU A 33 24.43 -19.30 12.55
CA LEU A 33 25.41 -18.24 12.72
C LEU A 33 24.74 -16.94 13.15
N GLY A 34 25.24 -16.31 14.21
CA GLY A 34 24.84 -14.97 14.65
C GLY A 34 25.89 -13.94 14.25
N LEU A 35 25.47 -12.88 13.59
CA LEU A 35 26.31 -11.73 13.27
C LEU A 35 25.80 -10.51 14.06
N TRP A 36 26.54 -10.12 15.07
CA TRP A 36 26.21 -8.97 15.89
C TRP A 36 26.67 -7.70 15.19
N GLY A 37 25.75 -6.99 14.58
CA GLY A 37 26.05 -5.79 13.82
C GLY A 37 24.84 -5.12 13.20
N ASP A 38 25.04 -3.94 12.65
CA ASP A 38 24.06 -3.22 11.87
C ASP A 38 23.75 -3.98 10.57
N ALA A 39 22.48 -4.16 10.26
CA ALA A 39 22.05 -4.94 9.09
C ALA A 39 22.58 -4.34 7.77
N ARG A 40 22.62 -3.00 7.65
CA ARG A 40 23.11 -2.34 6.45
C ARG A 40 24.62 -2.55 6.28
N ALA A 41 25.40 -2.31 7.34
CA ALA A 41 26.83 -2.51 7.31
C ALA A 41 27.18 -3.97 6.98
N THR A 42 26.49 -4.92 7.63
CA THR A 42 26.67 -6.35 7.35
C THR A 42 26.36 -6.73 5.91
N ILE A 43 25.30 -6.17 5.32
CA ILE A 43 24.94 -6.42 3.90
C ILE A 43 25.99 -5.79 2.96
N GLU A 44 26.49 -4.60 3.27
CA GLU A 44 27.56 -3.94 2.50
C GLU A 44 28.86 -4.78 2.53
N ASP A 45 29.27 -5.28 3.70
CA ASP A 45 30.41 -6.18 3.86
C ASP A 45 30.24 -7.50 3.09
N LEU A 46 29.09 -8.15 3.25
CA LEU A 46 28.76 -9.38 2.50
C LEU A 46 28.75 -9.14 0.98
N GLY A 47 28.27 -7.99 0.53
CA GLY A 47 28.27 -7.60 -0.88
C GLY A 47 29.69 -7.42 -1.43
N GLY A 48 30.63 -6.98 -0.59
CA GLY A 48 32.04 -6.87 -0.94
C GLY A 48 32.74 -8.22 -1.07
N GLU A 49 32.38 -9.18 -0.22
CA GLU A 49 32.95 -10.53 -0.20
C GLU A 49 32.33 -11.48 -1.24
N LEU A 50 31.03 -11.29 -1.54
CA LEU A 50 30.31 -12.09 -2.53
C LEU A 50 30.53 -11.49 -3.92
N GLY A 51 31.41 -12.09 -4.69
CA GLY A 51 31.57 -11.75 -6.11
C GLY A 51 30.28 -11.99 -6.94
N PRO A 52 30.23 -11.53 -8.19
CA PRO A 52 29.10 -11.78 -9.08
C PRO A 52 28.94 -13.27 -9.33
N ALA A 53 27.96 -13.88 -8.68
CA ALA A 53 27.66 -15.29 -8.81
C ALA A 53 26.48 -15.49 -9.78
N GLU A 54 26.73 -15.45 -11.07
CA GLU A 54 25.78 -15.94 -12.06
C GLU A 54 25.93 -17.46 -12.23
N THR A 55 25.09 -18.22 -11.56
CA THR A 55 24.98 -19.67 -11.80
C THR A 55 23.79 -19.97 -12.69
N VAL A 56 23.77 -21.19 -13.29
CA VAL A 56 22.65 -21.68 -14.10
C VAL A 56 21.37 -21.75 -13.24
N GLU A 57 21.52 -22.24 -12.01
CA GLU A 57 20.42 -22.36 -11.04
C GLU A 57 19.80 -21.00 -10.72
N ARG A 58 20.62 -19.97 -10.54
CA ARG A 58 20.17 -18.60 -10.25
C ARG A 58 19.40 -18.01 -11.44
N ARG A 59 19.87 -18.22 -12.67
CA ARG A 59 19.14 -17.79 -13.88
C ARG A 59 17.81 -18.52 -14.02
N THR A 60 17.78 -19.84 -13.79
CA THR A 60 16.56 -20.64 -13.81
C THR A 60 15.54 -20.12 -12.78
N TYR A 61 15.99 -19.82 -11.55
CA TYR A 61 15.14 -19.27 -10.50
C TYR A 61 14.58 -17.88 -10.86
N LEU A 62 15.38 -16.99 -11.44
CA LEU A 62 14.91 -15.69 -11.91
C LEU A 62 13.89 -15.82 -13.05
N THR A 63 14.07 -16.78 -13.94
CA THR A 63 13.10 -17.09 -15.00
C THR A 63 11.77 -17.56 -14.39
N GLU A 64 11.80 -18.47 -13.42
CA GLU A 64 10.62 -18.96 -12.71
C GLU A 64 9.87 -17.81 -12.00
N ILE A 65 10.59 -16.91 -11.31
CA ILE A 65 9.99 -15.71 -10.71
C ILE A 65 9.30 -14.85 -11.78
N GLY A 66 9.95 -14.66 -12.93
CA GLY A 66 9.40 -13.90 -14.05
C GLY A 66 8.09 -14.51 -14.58
N GLU A 67 8.05 -15.84 -14.75
CA GLU A 67 6.86 -16.58 -15.19
C GLU A 67 5.72 -16.51 -14.15
N LEU A 68 6.03 -16.66 -12.86
CA LEU A 68 5.06 -16.52 -11.77
C LEU A 68 4.45 -15.11 -11.76
N ARG A 69 5.29 -14.09 -11.92
CA ARG A 69 4.86 -12.70 -12.00
C ARG A 69 3.97 -12.46 -13.22
N ALA A 70 4.34 -12.97 -14.39
CA ALA A 70 3.54 -12.85 -15.61
C ALA A 70 2.17 -13.51 -15.45
N ARG A 71 2.10 -14.70 -14.84
CA ARG A 71 0.84 -15.38 -14.52
C ARG A 71 -0.03 -14.56 -13.55
N TRP A 72 0.59 -13.97 -12.52
CA TRP A 72 -0.12 -13.08 -11.60
C TRP A 72 -0.76 -11.90 -12.33
N TYR A 73 -0.01 -11.19 -13.17
CA TYR A 73 -0.56 -10.06 -13.92
C TYR A 73 -1.66 -10.49 -14.90
N ALA A 74 -1.52 -11.64 -15.55
CA ALA A 74 -2.56 -12.17 -16.42
C ALA A 74 -3.87 -12.46 -15.64
N GLN A 75 -3.78 -13.01 -14.44
CA GLN A 75 -4.94 -13.25 -13.56
C GLN A 75 -5.54 -11.95 -13.01
N ALA A 76 -4.71 -10.95 -12.73
CA ALA A 76 -5.15 -9.67 -12.21
C ALA A 76 -5.75 -8.74 -13.29
N ARG A 77 -5.56 -9.04 -14.58
CA ARG A 77 -5.94 -8.18 -15.71
C ARG A 77 -7.39 -7.72 -15.66
N GLU A 78 -8.33 -8.65 -15.44
CA GLU A 78 -9.76 -8.32 -15.37
C GLU A 78 -10.06 -7.24 -14.33
N ARG A 79 -9.33 -7.24 -13.20
CA ARG A 79 -9.47 -6.24 -12.14
C ARG A 79 -8.78 -4.93 -12.50
N TYR A 80 -7.61 -4.99 -13.10
CA TYR A 80 -6.86 -3.82 -13.55
C TYR A 80 -7.59 -3.03 -14.63
N GLU A 81 -8.25 -3.73 -15.54
CA GLU A 81 -8.98 -3.17 -16.67
C GLU A 81 -10.48 -2.95 -16.37
N SER A 82 -10.89 -3.17 -15.11
CA SER A 82 -12.30 -3.03 -14.71
C SER A 82 -12.86 -1.66 -15.05
N ALA A 83 -14.00 -1.64 -15.73
CA ALA A 83 -14.81 -0.45 -16.02
C ALA A 83 -16.03 -0.35 -15.10
N GLU A 84 -16.04 -1.11 -14.00
CA GLU A 84 -17.16 -1.13 -13.05
C GLU A 84 -17.35 0.21 -12.34
N ARG A 85 -18.62 0.49 -12.03
CA ARG A 85 -19.04 1.60 -11.17
C ARG A 85 -19.90 1.04 -10.03
N PRO A 86 -19.55 1.31 -8.77
CA PRO A 86 -18.41 2.07 -8.24
C PRO A 86 -17.05 1.45 -8.60
N ILE A 87 -16.02 2.29 -8.62
CA ILE A 87 -14.68 1.96 -9.15
C ILE A 87 -14.03 0.80 -8.37
N HIS A 88 -13.41 -0.11 -9.10
CA HIS A 88 -12.64 -1.22 -8.50
C HIS A 88 -11.27 -0.74 -8.01
N MET A 89 -10.86 -1.14 -6.81
CA MET A 89 -9.58 -0.70 -6.21
C MET A 89 -8.35 -1.04 -7.04
N ALA A 90 -8.31 -2.22 -7.66
CA ALA A 90 -7.18 -2.61 -8.51
C ALA A 90 -7.05 -1.69 -9.73
N ARG A 91 -8.16 -1.13 -10.25
CA ARG A 91 -8.12 -0.15 -11.33
C ARG A 91 -7.43 1.15 -10.89
N ILE A 92 -7.65 1.60 -9.66
CA ILE A 92 -6.94 2.76 -9.11
C ILE A 92 -5.44 2.49 -9.07
N MET A 93 -5.03 1.30 -8.58
CA MET A 93 -3.62 0.91 -8.52
C MET A 93 -3.00 0.79 -9.92
N HIS A 94 -3.73 0.27 -10.89
CA HIS A 94 -3.26 0.17 -12.28
C HIS A 94 -2.93 1.55 -12.87
N GLU A 95 -3.87 2.48 -12.75
CA GLU A 95 -3.68 3.85 -13.26
C GLU A 95 -2.59 4.60 -12.49
N LEU A 96 -2.51 4.38 -11.17
CA LEU A 96 -1.45 4.95 -10.34
C LEU A 96 -0.08 4.41 -10.73
N ASN A 97 0.05 3.09 -10.96
CA ASN A 97 1.28 2.47 -11.46
C ASN A 97 1.72 3.10 -12.80
N GLY A 98 0.77 3.39 -13.71
CA GLY A 98 1.05 4.06 -14.97
C GLY A 98 1.50 5.52 -14.82
N ALA A 99 0.93 6.24 -13.85
CA ALA A 99 1.17 7.67 -13.66
C ALA A 99 2.38 7.99 -12.77
N MET A 100 2.70 7.14 -11.79
CA MET A 100 3.75 7.37 -10.81
C MET A 100 5.14 7.27 -11.45
N PRO A 101 6.01 8.29 -11.29
CA PRO A 101 7.40 8.19 -11.74
C PRO A 101 8.18 7.16 -10.91
N PRO A 102 9.35 6.68 -11.40
CA PRO A 102 10.11 5.64 -10.71
C PRO A 102 10.52 5.97 -9.28
N ASP A 103 10.82 7.22 -8.99
CA ASP A 103 11.22 7.75 -7.69
C ASP A 103 10.05 8.27 -6.84
N GLY A 104 8.84 8.27 -7.40
CA GLY A 104 7.63 8.72 -6.70
C GLY A 104 7.35 7.88 -5.45
N ILE A 105 6.82 8.53 -4.41
CA ILE A 105 6.56 7.92 -3.11
C ILE A 105 5.06 7.71 -2.90
N LEU A 106 4.65 6.47 -2.70
CA LEU A 106 3.31 6.13 -2.25
C LEU A 106 3.32 5.89 -0.74
N VAL A 107 2.50 6.66 -0.01
CA VAL A 107 2.24 6.47 1.42
C VAL A 107 0.84 5.90 1.59
N ALA A 108 0.74 4.64 1.99
CA ALA A 108 -0.52 3.96 2.18
C ALA A 108 -0.94 3.94 3.64
N ASP A 109 -2.16 4.38 3.92
CA ASP A 109 -2.81 4.30 5.22
C ASP A 109 -3.04 2.85 5.65
N GLY A 110 -3.35 2.62 6.92
CA GLY A 110 -3.78 1.33 7.43
C GLY A 110 -5.07 0.79 6.78
N GLY A 111 -5.42 -0.43 7.12
CA GLY A 111 -6.70 -1.03 6.74
C GLY A 111 -6.87 -1.29 5.23
N PHE A 112 -8.02 -0.92 4.71
CA PHE A 112 -8.46 -1.17 3.33
C PHE A 112 -7.46 -0.71 2.26
N ALA A 113 -7.01 0.55 2.32
CA ALA A 113 -6.12 1.13 1.33
C ALA A 113 -4.76 0.38 1.25
N ALA A 114 -4.18 0.07 2.40
CA ALA A 114 -2.88 -0.60 2.45
C ALA A 114 -2.90 -2.03 1.91
N HIS A 115 -4.02 -2.76 2.05
CA HIS A 115 -4.13 -4.12 1.51
C HIS A 115 -4.12 -4.13 -0.01
N TRP A 116 -4.86 -3.21 -0.62
CA TRP A 116 -4.88 -3.08 -2.07
C TRP A 116 -3.57 -2.55 -2.63
N ALA A 117 -2.99 -1.53 -1.98
CA ALA A 117 -1.68 -1.01 -2.39
C ALA A 117 -0.58 -2.08 -2.25
N GLY A 118 -0.53 -2.78 -1.12
CA GLY A 118 0.47 -3.84 -0.89
C GLY A 118 0.41 -4.99 -1.88
N LEU A 119 -0.77 -5.23 -2.49
CA LEU A 119 -0.95 -6.31 -3.46
C LEU A 119 -0.75 -5.86 -4.92
N PHE A 120 -1.14 -4.62 -5.25
CA PHE A 120 -1.27 -4.17 -6.65
C PHE A 120 -0.39 -2.97 -7.02
N TYR A 121 0.32 -2.34 -6.07
CA TYR A 121 1.26 -1.26 -6.39
C TYR A 121 2.64 -1.83 -6.71
N ASP A 122 3.22 -1.37 -7.81
CA ASP A 122 4.55 -1.77 -8.27
C ASP A 122 5.59 -0.71 -7.88
N THR A 123 6.55 -1.08 -7.03
CA THR A 123 7.74 -0.27 -6.80
C THR A 123 8.69 -0.39 -7.99
N LYS A 124 9.17 0.74 -8.52
CA LYS A 124 9.94 0.79 -9.76
C LYS A 124 11.44 0.93 -9.55
N CYS A 125 11.85 1.32 -8.35
CA CYS A 125 13.26 1.41 -7.98
C CYS A 125 13.49 1.02 -6.52
N CYS A 126 14.74 0.78 -6.16
CA CYS A 126 15.14 0.57 -4.77
C CYS A 126 14.99 1.85 -3.95
N GLY A 127 14.64 1.70 -2.67
CA GLY A 127 14.50 2.82 -1.74
C GLY A 127 13.12 2.85 -1.07
N ARG A 128 12.82 3.96 -0.39
CA ARG A 128 11.55 4.14 0.33
C ARG A 128 10.48 4.76 -0.59
N THR A 129 10.20 4.12 -1.72
CA THR A 129 9.17 4.56 -2.66
C THR A 129 7.77 4.03 -2.33
N PHE A 130 7.69 3.08 -1.40
CA PHE A 130 6.43 2.59 -0.83
C PHE A 130 6.52 2.57 0.69
N VAL A 131 5.70 3.38 1.35
CA VAL A 131 5.59 3.48 2.80
C VAL A 131 4.20 3.04 3.21
N ALA A 132 4.10 1.89 3.87
CA ALA A 132 2.85 1.39 4.42
C ALA A 132 2.89 1.44 5.94
N ASP A 133 1.81 1.89 6.54
CA ASP A 133 1.64 1.84 7.99
C ASP A 133 1.39 0.40 8.45
N ARG A 134 2.48 -0.32 8.69
CA ARG A 134 2.47 -1.70 9.18
C ARG A 134 3.16 -1.80 10.54
N GLY A 135 2.84 -2.82 11.29
CA GLY A 135 3.22 -2.96 12.68
C GLY A 135 2.07 -2.51 13.57
N PHE A 136 2.01 -1.25 13.96
CA PHE A 136 0.91 -0.71 14.77
C PHE A 136 -0.38 -0.51 13.95
N ALA A 137 -0.24 -0.22 12.66
CA ALA A 137 -1.33 -0.05 11.69
C ALA A 137 -2.36 1.02 12.10
N SER A 138 -1.87 2.20 12.51
CA SER A 138 -2.68 3.33 12.95
C SER A 138 -3.45 3.93 11.78
N ILE A 139 -4.77 3.73 11.76
CA ILE A 139 -5.65 4.30 10.74
C ILE A 139 -5.62 5.84 10.85
N GLY A 140 -5.56 6.51 9.69
CA GLY A 140 -5.37 7.96 9.59
C GLY A 140 -3.94 8.37 9.24
N TYR A 141 -2.98 7.45 9.26
CA TYR A 141 -1.58 7.72 8.92
C TYR A 141 -1.39 8.28 7.50
N GLY A 142 -2.24 7.90 6.55
CA GLY A 142 -2.05 8.20 5.13
C GLY A 142 -1.83 9.67 4.81
N LEU A 143 -2.62 10.57 5.38
CA LEU A 143 -2.47 12.02 5.16
C LEU A 143 -1.24 12.58 5.91
N PRO A 144 -1.08 12.50 7.23
CA PRO A 144 0.08 13.07 7.92
C PRO A 144 1.40 12.40 7.52
N GLY A 145 1.40 11.08 7.26
CA GLY A 145 2.58 10.38 6.75
C GLY A 145 3.03 10.88 5.39
N SER A 146 2.08 11.21 4.49
CA SER A 146 2.41 11.80 3.20
C SER A 146 2.88 13.25 3.29
N LEU A 147 2.41 14.05 4.27
CA LEU A 147 2.98 15.34 4.57
C LEU A 147 4.47 15.22 4.95
N GLY A 148 4.76 14.31 5.89
CA GLY A 148 6.14 14.04 6.31
C GLY A 148 7.03 13.57 5.16
N ALA A 149 6.53 12.69 4.30
CA ALA A 149 7.26 12.23 3.12
C ALA A 149 7.53 13.36 2.12
N GLN A 150 6.55 14.25 1.88
CA GLN A 150 6.72 15.39 0.98
C GLN A 150 7.71 16.42 1.53
N LEU A 151 7.74 16.63 2.83
CA LEU A 151 8.74 17.49 3.49
C LEU A 151 10.16 16.90 3.40
N ALA A 152 10.27 15.59 3.56
CA ALA A 152 11.55 14.89 3.49
C ALA A 152 12.09 14.73 2.05
N ALA A 153 11.21 14.75 1.05
CA ALA A 153 11.55 14.60 -0.36
C ALA A 153 10.95 15.74 -1.21
N PRO A 154 11.43 17.00 -1.04
CA PRO A 154 10.97 18.12 -1.83
C PRO A 154 11.29 17.90 -3.32
N GLY A 155 10.30 18.10 -4.20
CA GLY A 155 10.46 17.91 -5.63
C GLY A 155 10.18 16.48 -6.13
N VAL A 156 10.04 15.50 -5.25
CA VAL A 156 9.57 14.15 -5.59
C VAL A 156 8.05 14.11 -5.46
N PRO A 157 7.32 13.55 -6.42
CA PRO A 157 5.88 13.36 -6.30
C PRO A 157 5.54 12.40 -5.16
N VAL A 158 4.71 12.87 -4.22
CA VAL A 158 4.21 12.05 -3.10
C VAL A 158 2.70 11.90 -3.24
N VAL A 159 2.23 10.67 -3.13
CA VAL A 159 0.81 10.31 -3.09
C VAL A 159 0.49 9.69 -1.75
N GLY A 160 -0.45 10.29 -1.01
CA GLY A 160 -1.11 9.67 0.13
C GLY A 160 -2.32 8.86 -0.36
N LEU A 161 -2.43 7.60 0.03
CA LEU A 161 -3.58 6.75 -0.24
C LEU A 161 -4.25 6.41 1.09
N THR A 162 -5.48 6.86 1.29
CA THR A 162 -6.21 6.67 2.54
C THR A 162 -7.66 6.25 2.28
N GLY A 163 -8.25 5.52 3.22
CA GLY A 163 -9.70 5.32 3.26
C GLY A 163 -10.43 6.56 3.79
N ASP A 164 -11.71 6.68 3.48
CA ASP A 164 -12.57 7.74 3.98
C ASP A 164 -12.61 7.82 5.52
N GLY A 165 -12.65 6.68 6.20
CA GLY A 165 -12.59 6.64 7.66
C GLY A 165 -11.27 7.16 8.23
N GLY A 166 -10.13 6.81 7.63
CA GLY A 166 -8.82 7.31 8.01
C GLY A 166 -8.67 8.80 7.70
N PHE A 167 -9.15 9.22 6.54
CA PHE A 167 -9.12 10.63 6.15
C PHE A 167 -9.94 11.51 7.08
N ASN A 168 -11.14 11.05 7.51
CA ASN A 168 -11.98 11.76 8.47
C ASN A 168 -11.28 12.04 9.80
N MET A 169 -10.43 11.11 10.25
CA MET A 169 -9.71 11.28 11.52
C MET A 169 -8.67 12.40 11.45
N MET A 170 -8.10 12.67 10.28
CA MET A 170 -6.93 13.52 10.10
C MET A 170 -7.14 14.63 9.06
N LEU A 171 -8.36 14.86 8.59
CA LEU A 171 -8.64 15.82 7.52
C LEU A 171 -8.18 17.26 7.86
N GLY A 172 -8.07 17.61 9.13
CA GLY A 172 -7.53 18.89 9.59
C GLY A 172 -6.08 19.14 9.15
N GLU A 173 -5.30 18.09 8.87
CA GLU A 173 -3.94 18.22 8.35
C GLU A 173 -3.86 18.77 6.93
N LEU A 174 -4.99 18.87 6.21
CA LEU A 174 -5.05 19.63 4.96
C LEU A 174 -4.75 21.12 5.18
N GLU A 175 -5.18 21.69 6.33
CA GLU A 175 -4.80 23.05 6.71
C GLU A 175 -3.28 23.18 6.84
N THR A 176 -2.65 22.25 7.54
CA THR A 176 -1.20 22.23 7.70
C THR A 176 -0.51 22.17 6.32
N ALA A 177 -0.91 21.24 5.45
CA ALA A 177 -0.35 21.11 4.10
C ALA A 177 -0.55 22.39 3.27
N ARG A 178 -1.74 23.00 3.36
CA ARG A 178 -2.07 24.25 2.66
C ARG A 178 -1.26 25.43 3.17
N ARG A 179 -1.14 25.59 4.49
CA ARG A 179 -0.43 26.68 5.13
C ARG A 179 1.06 26.69 4.81
N ILE A 180 1.68 25.51 4.74
CA ILE A 180 3.12 25.38 4.40
C ILE A 180 3.38 25.18 2.91
N GLY A 181 2.36 25.23 2.05
CA GLY A 181 2.51 25.22 0.61
C GLY A 181 2.97 23.89 0.00
N LEU A 182 2.55 22.74 0.55
CA LEU A 182 2.97 21.44 0.05
C LEU A 182 2.19 21.02 -1.21
N PRO A 183 2.87 20.57 -2.28
CA PRO A 183 2.25 20.07 -3.51
C PRO A 183 1.73 18.62 -3.37
N LEU A 184 1.16 18.28 -2.22
CA LEU A 184 0.72 16.95 -1.88
C LEU A 184 -0.47 16.50 -2.72
N THR A 185 -0.48 15.24 -3.14
CA THR A 185 -1.65 14.57 -3.74
C THR A 185 -2.15 13.50 -2.76
N VAL A 186 -3.45 13.54 -2.44
CA VAL A 186 -4.09 12.55 -1.57
C VAL A 186 -5.24 11.90 -2.31
N ILE A 187 -5.22 10.57 -2.41
CA ILE A 187 -6.32 9.77 -2.94
C ILE A 187 -7.12 9.25 -1.75
N VAL A 188 -8.37 9.66 -1.68
CA VAL A 188 -9.34 9.14 -0.71
C VAL A 188 -10.18 8.08 -1.39
N VAL A 189 -10.04 6.83 -0.97
CA VAL A 189 -10.90 5.74 -1.44
C VAL A 189 -12.18 5.72 -0.61
N ASN A 190 -13.24 6.23 -1.22
CA ASN A 190 -14.50 6.54 -0.58
C ASN A 190 -15.53 5.43 -0.80
N ASN A 191 -15.72 4.58 0.20
CA ASN A 191 -16.75 3.55 0.21
C ASN A 191 -17.82 3.79 1.29
N ALA A 192 -17.79 4.93 1.96
CA ALA A 192 -18.65 5.29 3.08
C ALA A 192 -18.71 4.19 4.16
N ALA A 193 -17.56 3.59 4.47
CA ALA A 193 -17.47 2.53 5.47
C ALA A 193 -16.04 2.42 6.05
N SER A 194 -15.95 1.92 7.28
CA SER A 194 -14.72 1.31 7.78
C SER A 194 -14.49 -0.01 7.02
N GLY A 195 -13.98 0.09 5.79
CA GLY A 195 -14.01 -1.00 4.80
C GLY A 195 -13.34 -2.30 5.29
N TYR A 196 -12.18 -2.20 5.96
CA TYR A 196 -11.52 -3.37 6.53
C TYR A 196 -12.36 -4.04 7.61
N VAL A 197 -12.91 -3.25 8.55
CA VAL A 197 -13.77 -3.76 9.64
C VAL A 197 -15.04 -4.41 9.07
N LYS A 198 -15.66 -3.75 8.09
CA LYS A 198 -16.89 -4.25 7.47
C LYS A 198 -16.66 -5.56 6.72
N ALA A 199 -15.56 -5.69 5.99
CA ALA A 199 -15.18 -6.92 5.32
C ALA A 199 -14.90 -8.07 6.30
N LEU A 200 -14.24 -7.79 7.43
CA LEU A 200 -14.03 -8.78 8.47
C LEU A 200 -15.35 -9.19 9.13
N GLN A 201 -16.25 -8.25 9.41
CA GLN A 201 -17.59 -8.55 9.94
C GLN A 201 -18.39 -9.43 8.96
N HIS A 202 -18.26 -9.16 7.65
CA HIS A 202 -18.86 -10.00 6.62
C HIS A 202 -18.33 -11.43 6.67
N ALA A 203 -17.03 -11.60 6.67
CA ALA A 203 -16.38 -12.91 6.62
C ALA A 203 -16.52 -13.72 7.92
N MET A 204 -16.42 -13.06 9.08
CA MET A 204 -16.33 -13.74 10.38
C MET A 204 -17.66 -13.87 11.09
N PHE A 205 -18.62 -12.97 10.82
CA PHE A 205 -19.90 -12.91 11.54
C PHE A 205 -21.12 -13.08 10.64
N GLY A 206 -20.93 -13.64 9.44
CA GLY A 206 -22.03 -13.97 8.52
C GLY A 206 -22.84 -12.74 8.07
N GLY A 207 -22.16 -11.62 7.84
CA GLY A 207 -22.82 -10.39 7.39
C GLY A 207 -23.56 -9.60 8.48
N LYS A 208 -23.26 -9.83 9.74
CA LYS A 208 -23.75 -8.99 10.85
C LYS A 208 -22.82 -7.80 11.01
N TYR A 209 -23.32 -6.62 10.65
CA TYR A 209 -22.55 -5.37 10.69
C TYR A 209 -22.93 -4.53 11.90
N GLN A 210 -21.89 -3.93 12.52
CA GLN A 210 -22.10 -2.97 13.61
C GLN A 210 -21.05 -1.86 13.51
N SER A 211 -21.51 -0.62 13.50
CA SER A 211 -20.67 0.60 13.54
C SER A 211 -19.60 0.66 12.45
N SER A 212 -19.84 -0.01 11.31
CA SER A 212 -18.90 -0.04 10.19
C SER A 212 -19.30 0.84 9.00
N ASP A 213 -20.55 1.34 8.99
CA ASP A 213 -21.02 2.27 7.95
C ASP A 213 -20.71 3.71 8.34
N LEU A 214 -20.33 4.51 7.35
CA LEU A 214 -20.12 5.94 7.45
C LEU A 214 -21.11 6.67 6.54
N VAL A 215 -21.30 7.96 6.80
CA VAL A 215 -22.05 8.83 5.89
C VAL A 215 -21.18 9.11 4.66
N GLU A 216 -21.80 9.07 3.48
CA GLU A 216 -21.12 9.46 2.26
C GLU A 216 -20.85 10.96 2.27
N ILE A 217 -19.57 11.30 2.11
CA ILE A 217 -19.08 12.69 2.07
C ILE A 217 -18.42 12.93 0.72
N ASN A 218 -18.59 14.12 0.17
CA ASN A 218 -17.81 14.60 -0.96
C ASN A 218 -16.50 15.23 -0.44
N TYR A 219 -15.44 14.44 -0.37
CA TYR A 219 -14.14 14.89 0.13
C TYR A 219 -13.43 15.89 -0.80
N ALA A 220 -13.74 15.90 -2.08
CA ALA A 220 -13.28 16.94 -2.98
C ALA A 220 -13.82 18.31 -2.55
N GLY A 221 -15.13 18.41 -2.28
CA GLY A 221 -15.76 19.63 -1.79
C GLY A 221 -15.25 20.05 -0.40
N VAL A 222 -14.95 19.09 0.50
CA VAL A 222 -14.33 19.38 1.78
C VAL A 222 -12.93 19.99 1.61
N ALA A 223 -12.14 19.45 0.70
CA ALA A 223 -10.81 19.98 0.38
C ALA A 223 -10.89 21.41 -0.18
N GLU A 224 -11.83 21.68 -1.05
CA GLU A 224 -12.08 23.01 -1.62
C GLU A 224 -12.48 24.02 -0.54
N ALA A 225 -13.33 23.62 0.40
CA ALA A 225 -13.71 24.45 1.55
C ALA A 225 -12.52 24.81 2.45
N LEU A 226 -11.48 23.97 2.50
CA LEU A 226 -10.22 24.22 3.20
C LEU A 226 -9.17 24.96 2.33
N GLY A 227 -9.57 25.44 1.13
CA GLY A 227 -8.66 26.15 0.22
C GLY A 227 -7.66 25.25 -0.51
N CYS A 228 -7.88 23.94 -0.51
CA CYS A 228 -7.14 22.98 -1.31
C CYS A 228 -7.82 22.78 -2.68
N ARG A 229 -7.22 21.97 -3.56
CA ARG A 229 -7.89 21.52 -4.78
C ARG A 229 -8.62 20.20 -4.49
N GLY A 230 -9.79 20.02 -5.08
CA GLY A 230 -10.61 18.83 -5.00
C GLY A 230 -10.99 18.30 -6.37
N VAL A 231 -10.99 16.98 -6.55
CA VAL A 231 -11.53 16.30 -7.73
C VAL A 231 -12.26 15.04 -7.25
N ARG A 232 -13.53 14.88 -7.64
CA ARG A 232 -14.29 13.65 -7.35
C ARG A 232 -14.37 12.80 -8.61
N ILE A 233 -14.11 11.51 -8.49
CA ILE A 233 -14.12 10.54 -9.59
C ILE A 233 -15.05 9.38 -9.24
N ASP A 234 -16.03 9.14 -10.10
CA ASP A 234 -16.95 7.99 -10.06
C ASP A 234 -16.91 7.17 -11.35
N ASP A 235 -16.22 7.70 -12.40
CA ASP A 235 -15.96 7.00 -13.64
C ASP A 235 -14.50 6.51 -13.72
N PRO A 236 -14.25 5.20 -13.85
CA PRO A 236 -12.89 4.69 -14.00
C PRO A 236 -12.14 5.21 -15.22
N ALA A 237 -12.84 5.70 -16.25
CA ALA A 237 -12.21 6.27 -17.43
C ALA A 237 -11.45 7.58 -17.15
N ASP A 238 -11.85 8.33 -16.12
CA ASP A 238 -11.22 9.60 -15.77
C ASP A 238 -9.95 9.46 -14.94
N LEU A 239 -9.77 8.31 -14.24
CA LEU A 239 -8.67 8.07 -13.31
C LEU A 239 -7.30 8.39 -13.92
N GLY A 240 -7.00 7.81 -15.07
CA GLY A 240 -5.68 7.93 -15.68
C GLY A 240 -5.33 9.37 -16.06
N ALA A 241 -6.29 10.13 -16.58
CA ALA A 241 -6.07 11.53 -16.94
C ALA A 241 -5.84 12.40 -15.70
N VAL A 242 -6.66 12.24 -14.66
CA VAL A 242 -6.56 13.00 -13.41
C VAL A 242 -5.25 12.67 -12.69
N LEU A 243 -4.85 11.41 -12.59
CA LEU A 243 -3.61 11.01 -11.93
C LEU A 243 -2.37 11.52 -12.66
N ARG A 244 -2.34 11.44 -13.99
CA ARG A 244 -1.24 11.99 -14.79
C ARG A 244 -1.11 13.51 -14.64
N ASP A 245 -2.23 14.24 -14.59
CA ASP A 245 -2.21 15.70 -14.35
C ASP A 245 -1.74 16.02 -12.92
N ALA A 246 -2.24 15.28 -11.93
CA ALA A 246 -1.90 15.45 -10.52
C ALA A 246 -0.40 15.29 -10.22
N LEU A 247 0.27 14.41 -10.95
CA LEU A 247 1.68 14.03 -10.72
C LEU A 247 2.67 14.76 -11.64
N ARG A 248 2.18 15.60 -12.55
CA ARG A 248 3.07 16.45 -13.37
C ARG A 248 3.77 17.50 -12.50
N PRO A 249 5.08 17.74 -12.73
CA PRO A 249 5.76 18.89 -12.17
C PRO A 249 5.13 20.17 -12.73
N ASN A 250 4.35 20.89 -11.93
CA ASN A 250 3.62 22.08 -12.37
C ASN A 250 3.78 23.29 -11.44
N GLY A 251 4.73 23.22 -10.50
CA GLY A 251 4.95 24.27 -9.50
C GLY A 251 3.79 24.46 -8.53
N ARG A 252 2.90 23.47 -8.39
CA ARG A 252 1.78 23.51 -7.46
C ARG A 252 2.28 23.67 -6.02
N THR A 253 1.65 24.55 -5.28
CA THR A 253 1.90 24.79 -3.84
C THR A 253 0.65 24.52 -2.99
N THR A 254 -0.35 23.90 -3.60
CA THR A 254 -1.63 23.63 -2.97
C THR A 254 -1.90 22.13 -3.00
N PRO A 255 -2.30 21.52 -1.87
CA PRO A 255 -2.70 20.12 -1.84
C PRO A 255 -3.84 19.82 -2.81
N LEU A 256 -3.85 18.61 -3.36
CA LEU A 256 -4.93 18.07 -4.19
C LEU A 256 -5.51 16.83 -3.52
N VAL A 257 -6.81 16.82 -3.29
CA VAL A 257 -7.56 15.64 -2.85
C VAL A 257 -8.32 15.07 -4.03
N ILE A 258 -8.11 13.79 -4.31
CA ILE A 258 -8.83 13.02 -5.32
C ILE A 258 -9.75 12.06 -4.56
N ASP A 259 -11.05 12.38 -4.54
CA ASP A 259 -12.10 11.58 -3.91
C ASP A 259 -12.59 10.54 -4.91
N VAL A 260 -12.22 9.27 -4.72
CA VAL A 260 -12.57 8.17 -5.63
C VAL A 260 -13.65 7.32 -5.02
N VAL A 261 -14.82 7.26 -5.68
CA VAL A 261 -15.96 6.45 -5.23
C VAL A 261 -15.71 4.99 -5.57
N VAL A 262 -15.58 4.15 -4.54
CA VAL A 262 -15.30 2.72 -4.68
C VAL A 262 -16.41 1.85 -4.14
N THR A 263 -16.34 0.55 -4.40
CA THR A 263 -17.39 -0.40 -4.01
C THR A 263 -17.65 -0.41 -2.49
N ARG A 264 -18.93 -0.52 -2.14
CA ARG A 264 -19.44 -0.71 -0.76
C ARG A 264 -19.75 -2.16 -0.44
N ASP A 265 -19.57 -3.06 -1.40
CA ASP A 265 -19.80 -4.49 -1.19
C ASP A 265 -18.74 -5.08 -0.27
N PRO A 266 -19.07 -5.51 0.95
CA PRO A 266 -18.11 -6.03 1.90
C PRO A 266 -17.39 -7.30 1.40
N ALA A 267 -18.03 -8.08 0.53
CA ALA A 267 -17.41 -9.24 -0.10
C ALA A 267 -16.30 -8.87 -1.09
N ARG A 268 -16.19 -7.60 -1.47
CA ARG A 268 -15.24 -7.09 -2.45
C ARG A 268 -14.28 -6.04 -1.87
N MET A 269 -14.43 -5.70 -0.59
CA MET A 269 -13.61 -4.65 0.05
C MET A 269 -12.16 -5.06 0.27
N LEU A 270 -11.85 -6.34 0.44
CA LEU A 270 -10.48 -6.81 0.62
C LEU A 270 -10.04 -7.68 -0.56
N PRO A 271 -8.76 -7.61 -0.97
CA PRO A 271 -8.24 -8.48 -2.03
C PRO A 271 -8.42 -9.96 -1.73
N ALA A 272 -8.28 -10.36 -0.47
CA ALA A 272 -8.52 -11.72 -0.01
C ALA A 272 -10.00 -12.12 0.01
N ALA A 273 -10.91 -11.16 0.22
CA ALA A 273 -12.37 -11.40 0.19
C ALA A 273 -12.90 -11.37 -1.25
N ASP A 274 -12.34 -10.53 -2.11
CA ASP A 274 -12.57 -10.55 -3.56
C ASP A 274 -11.85 -11.75 -4.19
N ASN A 275 -12.02 -12.91 -3.61
CA ASN A 275 -11.16 -14.06 -3.67
C ASN A 275 -11.22 -14.83 -5.00
N ARG A 276 -10.83 -14.19 -6.07
CA ARG A 276 -10.58 -14.86 -7.35
C ARG A 276 -9.15 -15.43 -7.44
N THR A 277 -8.31 -15.21 -6.41
CA THR A 277 -6.88 -15.55 -6.43
C THR A 277 -6.34 -16.28 -5.21
N LEU A 278 -7.04 -16.31 -4.09
CA LEU A 278 -6.57 -16.99 -2.88
C LEU A 278 -7.64 -17.94 -2.37
N THR A 279 -7.38 -19.23 -2.48
CA THR A 279 -8.13 -20.25 -1.74
C THR A 279 -7.70 -20.13 -0.27
N VAL A 280 -8.51 -19.46 0.55
CA VAL A 280 -8.32 -19.46 2.00
C VAL A 280 -8.74 -20.83 2.49
N ALA A 281 -7.82 -21.60 3.04
CA ALA A 281 -8.15 -22.91 3.61
C ALA A 281 -9.05 -22.72 4.85
N PRO A 282 -9.98 -23.66 5.13
CA PRO A 282 -10.76 -23.62 6.36
C PRO A 282 -9.83 -23.54 7.57
N GLY A 283 -9.97 -22.47 8.37
CA GLY A 283 -9.11 -22.19 9.53
C GLY A 283 -8.05 -21.11 9.32
N ASP A 284 -7.76 -20.68 8.11
CA ASP A 284 -6.94 -19.50 7.85
C ASP A 284 -7.72 -18.24 8.25
N ARG A 285 -7.12 -17.43 9.12
CA ARG A 285 -7.66 -16.10 9.38
C ARG A 285 -7.25 -15.18 8.23
N PRO A 286 -8.21 -14.48 7.57
CA PRO A 286 -7.83 -13.42 6.65
C PRO A 286 -7.02 -12.37 7.42
N VAL A 287 -5.81 -12.11 6.96
CA VAL A 287 -4.89 -11.11 7.54
C VAL A 287 -5.09 -9.81 6.80
#